data_6c988c0dc8ed7b98ac99662cd393eefa
#
_entry.id   6c988c0dc8ed7b98ac99662cd393eefa
#
_cell.length_a   1.000
_cell.length_b   1.000
_cell.length_c   1.000
_cell.angle_alpha   90.00
_cell.angle_beta   90.00
_cell.angle_gamma   90.00
#
_symmetry.space_group_name_H-M   'P 1'
#
loop_
_entity.id
_entity.type
_entity.pdbx_description
1 polymer ?
#
loop_
_entity_poly.entity_id
_entity_poly.type
_entity_poly.pdbx_seq_one_letter_code
_entity_poly.pdbx_strand_id
1 'polypeptide(L)'
;AIQKNSAIKIVEPVSFLDMILLEKNARLIITDSGGVQKEAYFFKKPSIVLRPQTEWTEIIENGAAILADTDGSKIKNAFEYFENQITNNFPPVFGDGNAANFICEKIIETYNYKNTQKK
;
A
#
# COMPACT_ATOMS: atom_id res chain seq x y z
N ALA A 1 -24.50 10.24 -13.00
CA ALA A 1 -23.67 10.13 -14.21
C ALA A 1 -22.81 8.84 -14.20
N ILE A 2 -22.17 8.50 -13.06
CA ILE A 2 -21.30 7.29 -12.91
C ILE A 2 -22.10 6.01 -13.17
N GLN A 3 -23.31 5.88 -12.60
CA GLN A 3 -24.15 4.67 -12.74
C GLN A 3 -24.61 4.35 -14.17
N LYS A 4 -24.51 5.30 -15.10
CA LYS A 4 -24.91 5.10 -16.50
C LYS A 4 -23.74 4.68 -17.42
N ASN A 5 -22.50 4.63 -16.90
CA ASN A 5 -21.33 4.24 -17.68
C ASN A 5 -21.11 2.74 -17.55
N SER A 6 -21.27 1.98 -18.64
CA SER A 6 -21.10 0.52 -18.65
C SER A 6 -19.67 0.04 -18.35
N ALA A 7 -18.69 0.94 -18.46
CA ALA A 7 -17.29 0.64 -18.11
C ALA A 7 -17.04 0.72 -16.59
N ILE A 8 -17.98 1.31 -15.82
CA ILE A 8 -17.87 1.42 -14.35
C ILE A 8 -18.76 0.36 -13.71
N LYS A 9 -18.16 -0.51 -12.92
CA LYS A 9 -18.84 -1.52 -12.14
C LYS A 9 -18.92 -1.10 -10.67
N ILE A 10 -20.12 -0.78 -10.22
CA ILE A 10 -20.39 -0.51 -8.79
C ILE A 10 -20.77 -1.83 -8.14
N VAL A 11 -20.12 -2.14 -7.04
CA VAL A 11 -20.36 -3.35 -6.25
C VAL A 11 -20.67 -2.99 -4.80
N GLU A 12 -21.42 -3.82 -4.12
CA GLU A 12 -21.59 -3.73 -2.66
C GLU A 12 -20.26 -3.96 -1.95
N PRO A 13 -20.14 -3.53 -0.68
CA PRO A 13 -18.94 -3.81 0.10
C PRO A 13 -18.59 -5.29 0.05
N VAL A 14 -17.37 -5.58 -0.34
CA VAL A 14 -16.86 -6.95 -0.49
C VAL A 14 -16.20 -7.45 0.79
N SER A 15 -16.01 -8.76 0.91
CA SER A 15 -15.25 -9.34 2.01
C SER A 15 -13.77 -8.93 1.94
N PHE A 16 -13.05 -9.07 3.05
CA PHE A 16 -11.60 -8.80 3.10
C PHE A 16 -10.83 -9.64 2.06
N LEU A 17 -11.17 -10.91 1.91
CA LEU A 17 -10.50 -11.79 0.95
C LEU A 17 -10.78 -11.37 -0.50
N ASP A 18 -12.01 -10.96 -0.80
CA ASP A 18 -12.36 -10.45 -2.13
C ASP A 18 -11.65 -9.14 -2.42
N MET A 19 -11.50 -8.25 -1.42
CA MET A 19 -10.77 -7.00 -1.56
C MET A 19 -9.31 -7.25 -1.92
N ILE A 20 -8.64 -8.18 -1.23
CA ILE A 20 -7.27 -8.62 -1.53
C ILE A 20 -7.16 -9.15 -2.96
N LEU A 21 -8.14 -9.93 -3.42
CA LEU A 21 -8.14 -10.44 -4.79
C LEU A 21 -8.32 -9.32 -5.82
N LEU A 22 -9.16 -8.34 -5.54
CA LEU A 22 -9.34 -7.17 -6.41
C LEU A 22 -8.05 -6.35 -6.50
N GLU A 23 -7.42 -6.05 -5.38
CA GLU A 23 -6.16 -5.30 -5.32
C GLU A 23 -5.03 -6.03 -6.05
N LYS A 24 -4.88 -7.33 -5.78
CA LYS A 24 -3.84 -8.15 -6.42
C LYS A 24 -3.98 -8.21 -7.94
N ASN A 25 -5.20 -8.16 -8.46
CA ASN A 25 -5.48 -8.23 -9.90
C ASN A 25 -5.68 -6.86 -10.54
N ALA A 26 -5.69 -5.79 -9.76
CA ALA A 26 -5.77 -4.44 -10.29
C ALA A 26 -4.50 -4.08 -11.08
N ARG A 27 -4.65 -3.24 -12.08
CA ARG A 27 -3.51 -2.62 -12.79
C ARG A 27 -3.00 -1.39 -12.06
N LEU A 28 -3.91 -0.65 -11.46
CA LEU A 28 -3.69 0.57 -10.70
C LEU A 28 -4.79 0.66 -9.63
N ILE A 29 -4.48 1.23 -8.48
CA ILE A 29 -5.42 1.43 -7.39
C ILE A 29 -5.59 2.93 -7.13
N ILE A 30 -6.83 3.39 -6.99
CA ILE A 30 -7.15 4.77 -6.61
C ILE A 30 -7.88 4.70 -5.27
N THR A 31 -7.32 5.32 -4.24
CA THR A 31 -7.82 5.16 -2.88
C THR A 31 -7.52 6.36 -1.97
N ASP A 32 -8.34 6.58 -0.96
CA ASP A 32 -8.09 7.47 0.18
C ASP A 32 -7.69 6.69 1.45
N SER A 33 -7.72 5.36 1.41
CA SER A 33 -7.43 4.49 2.55
C SER A 33 -5.92 4.29 2.74
N GLY A 34 -5.40 4.57 3.95
CA GLY A 34 -4.00 4.29 4.32
C GLY A 34 -3.66 2.80 4.28
N GLY A 35 -4.60 1.92 4.67
CA GLY A 35 -4.42 0.47 4.58
C GLY A 35 -4.24 -0.01 3.15
N VAL A 36 -5.17 0.37 2.27
CA VAL A 36 -5.14 0.01 0.85
C VAL A 36 -3.89 0.52 0.13
N GLN A 37 -3.36 1.69 0.50
CA GLN A 37 -2.08 2.18 -0.02
C GLN A 37 -0.94 1.20 0.24
N LYS A 38 -0.87 0.67 1.48
CA LYS A 38 0.17 -0.27 1.89
C LYS A 38 -0.03 -1.66 1.27
N GLU A 39 -1.28 -2.12 1.19
CA GLU A 39 -1.63 -3.37 0.51
C GLU A 39 -1.30 -3.32 -0.98
N ALA A 40 -1.64 -2.22 -1.67
CA ALA A 40 -1.25 -1.97 -3.05
C ALA A 40 0.27 -2.10 -3.24
N TYR A 41 1.04 -1.51 -2.34
CA TYR A 41 2.50 -1.59 -2.37
C TYR A 41 3.01 -3.04 -2.25
N PHE A 42 2.47 -3.82 -1.32
CA PHE A 42 2.84 -5.23 -1.16
C PHE A 42 2.49 -6.08 -2.40
N PHE A 43 1.39 -5.75 -3.09
CA PHE A 43 1.02 -6.39 -4.35
C PHE A 43 1.75 -5.81 -5.57
N LYS A 44 2.68 -4.87 -5.37
CA LYS A 44 3.43 -4.19 -6.43
C LYS A 44 2.50 -3.50 -7.43
N LYS A 45 1.46 -2.84 -6.91
CA LYS A 45 0.49 -2.07 -7.69
C LYS A 45 0.72 -0.59 -7.46
N PRO A 46 0.86 0.22 -8.52
CA PRO A 46 0.91 1.66 -8.36
C PRO A 46 -0.41 2.18 -7.81
N SER A 47 -0.35 3.28 -7.05
CA SER A 47 -1.55 3.86 -6.48
C SER A 47 -1.64 5.38 -6.63
N ILE A 48 -2.86 5.87 -6.79
CA ILE A 48 -3.20 7.28 -6.75
C ILE A 48 -3.94 7.54 -5.46
N VAL A 49 -3.39 8.42 -4.63
CA VAL A 49 -3.88 8.68 -3.29
C VAL A 49 -4.76 9.92 -3.28
N LEU A 50 -6.05 9.75 -2.97
CA LEU A 50 -7.05 10.81 -2.92
C LEU A 50 -7.02 11.55 -1.57
N ARG A 51 -5.82 11.95 -1.15
CA ARG A 51 -5.56 12.70 0.09
C ARG A 51 -4.49 13.76 -0.17
N PRO A 52 -4.49 14.88 0.58
CA PRO A 52 -3.45 15.91 0.46
C PRO A 52 -2.11 15.45 1.04
N GLN A 53 -2.12 14.44 1.93
CA GLN A 53 -0.93 13.88 2.59
C GLN A 53 -1.15 12.40 2.92
N THR A 54 -0.07 11.69 3.19
CA THR A 54 -0.11 10.30 3.63
C THR A 54 0.92 10.06 4.75
N GLU A 55 0.64 9.10 5.60
CA GLU A 55 1.56 8.54 6.59
C GLU A 55 2.64 7.64 5.97
N TRP A 56 2.46 7.21 4.73
CA TRP A 56 3.37 6.30 4.02
C TRP A 56 4.25 7.08 3.03
N THR A 57 5.11 7.95 3.55
CA THR A 57 6.00 8.79 2.74
C THR A 57 6.94 7.98 1.87
N GLU A 58 7.38 6.82 2.33
CA GLU A 58 8.26 5.91 1.60
C GLU A 58 7.66 5.44 0.27
N ILE A 59 6.33 5.25 0.23
CA ILE A 59 5.62 4.83 -0.99
C ILE A 59 5.62 5.94 -2.04
N ILE A 60 5.54 7.20 -1.60
CA ILE A 60 5.59 8.38 -2.48
C ILE A 60 7.03 8.60 -2.96
N GLU A 61 8.01 8.56 -2.05
CA GLU A 61 9.42 8.83 -2.35
C GLU A 61 10.01 7.87 -3.37
N ASN A 62 9.59 6.61 -3.37
CA ASN A 62 10.05 5.63 -4.36
C ASN A 62 9.21 5.59 -5.65
N GLY A 63 8.21 6.47 -5.77
CA GLY A 63 7.40 6.62 -6.98
C GLY A 63 6.31 5.55 -7.15
N ALA A 64 6.03 4.74 -6.14
CA ALA A 64 4.97 3.73 -6.20
C ALA A 64 3.56 4.31 -6.03
N ALA A 65 3.44 5.53 -5.45
CA ALA A 65 2.19 6.24 -5.33
C ALA A 65 2.34 7.73 -5.64
N ILE A 66 1.22 8.36 -6.02
CA ILE A 66 1.14 9.81 -6.27
C ILE A 66 -0.01 10.39 -5.46
N LEU A 67 0.27 11.46 -4.70
CA LEU A 67 -0.76 12.25 -4.01
C LEU A 67 -1.48 13.14 -5.01
N ALA A 68 -2.77 12.93 -5.18
CA ALA A 68 -3.59 13.70 -6.11
C ALA A 68 -4.67 14.52 -5.41
N ASP A 69 -4.91 14.27 -4.11
CA ASP A 69 -6.04 14.84 -3.38
C ASP A 69 -7.37 14.61 -4.15
N THR A 70 -8.31 15.52 -4.08
CA THR A 70 -9.56 15.48 -4.85
C THR A 70 -9.48 16.27 -6.17
N ASP A 71 -8.27 16.57 -6.63
CA ASP A 71 -8.02 17.32 -7.86
C ASP A 71 -8.08 16.40 -9.09
N GLY A 72 -9.14 16.55 -9.88
CA GLY A 72 -9.35 15.74 -11.08
C GLY A 72 -8.23 15.83 -12.11
N SER A 73 -7.56 16.97 -12.23
CA SER A 73 -6.44 17.15 -13.14
C SER A 73 -5.20 16.37 -12.65
N LYS A 74 -4.92 16.43 -11.35
CA LYS A 74 -3.84 15.65 -10.74
C LYS A 74 -4.10 14.14 -10.85
N ILE A 75 -5.34 13.70 -10.62
CA ILE A 75 -5.72 12.29 -10.78
C ILE A 75 -5.48 11.82 -12.20
N LYS A 76 -5.92 12.60 -13.20
CA LYS A 76 -5.71 12.28 -14.62
C LYS A 76 -4.23 12.21 -14.98
N ASN A 77 -3.43 13.19 -14.58
CA ASN A 77 -2.01 13.24 -14.85
C ASN A 77 -1.27 12.05 -14.19
N ALA A 78 -1.64 11.70 -12.95
CA ALA A 78 -1.08 10.55 -12.26
C ALA A 78 -1.46 9.22 -12.94
N PHE A 79 -2.68 9.11 -13.45
CA PHE A 79 -3.10 7.95 -14.24
C PHE A 79 -2.28 7.82 -15.52
N GLU A 80 -2.16 8.88 -16.30
CA GLU A 80 -1.36 8.91 -17.54
C GLU A 80 0.12 8.59 -17.27
N TYR A 81 0.67 9.08 -16.15
CA TYR A 81 2.03 8.77 -15.73
C TYR A 81 2.21 7.26 -15.51
N PHE A 82 1.35 6.61 -14.72
CA PHE A 82 1.45 5.18 -14.45
C PHE A 82 1.14 4.31 -15.67
N GLU A 83 0.26 4.75 -16.57
CA GLU A 83 -0.04 4.05 -17.82
C GLU A 83 1.18 3.99 -18.76
N ASN A 84 2.02 5.02 -18.75
CA ASN A 84 3.20 5.13 -19.61
C ASN A 84 4.47 4.57 -18.97
N GLN A 85 4.44 4.22 -17.67
CA GLN A 85 5.58 3.59 -17.02
C GLN A 85 5.66 2.09 -17.33
N ILE A 86 6.81 1.65 -17.84
CA ILE A 86 7.07 0.24 -18.18
C ILE A 86 7.37 -0.57 -16.90
N THR A 87 7.99 0.04 -15.89
CA THR A 87 8.34 -0.62 -14.62
C THR A 87 8.18 0.34 -13.45
N ASN A 88 7.43 -0.07 -12.44
CA ASN A 88 7.41 0.59 -11.15
C ASN A 88 8.40 -0.08 -10.21
N ASN A 89 9.08 0.71 -9.38
CA ASN A 89 10.03 0.21 -8.39
C ASN A 89 9.31 0.04 -7.03
N PHE A 90 9.39 -1.16 -6.45
CA PHE A 90 8.81 -1.49 -5.14
C PHE A 90 9.88 -2.09 -4.23
N PRO A 91 10.85 -1.29 -3.76
CA PRO A 91 11.87 -1.77 -2.82
C PRO A 91 11.22 -2.21 -1.49
N PRO A 92 11.83 -3.14 -0.73
CA PRO A 92 11.24 -3.69 0.49
C PRO A 92 11.36 -2.73 1.68
N VAL A 93 10.77 -1.52 1.57
CA VAL A 93 10.87 -0.44 2.58
C VAL A 93 10.16 -0.77 3.89
N PHE A 94 9.27 -1.75 3.90
CA PHE A 94 8.54 -2.20 5.10
C PHE A 94 9.11 -3.48 5.72
N GLY A 95 10.33 -3.86 5.35
CA GLY A 95 11.00 -5.06 5.84
C GLY A 95 10.73 -6.30 5.01
N ASP A 96 11.21 -7.43 5.50
CA ASP A 96 11.26 -8.73 4.81
C ASP A 96 10.23 -9.76 5.33
N GLY A 97 9.35 -9.34 6.24
CA GLY A 97 8.36 -10.22 6.87
C GLY A 97 8.86 -10.99 8.11
N ASN A 98 10.13 -10.85 8.50
CA ASN A 98 10.73 -11.57 9.62
C ASN A 98 10.64 -10.84 10.98
N ALA A 99 9.89 -9.74 11.07
CA ALA A 99 9.78 -8.94 12.28
C ALA A 99 9.37 -9.74 13.53
N ALA A 100 8.44 -10.69 13.39
CA ALA A 100 7.99 -11.52 14.50
C ALA A 100 9.13 -12.40 15.07
N ASN A 101 9.91 -13.03 14.21
CA ASN A 101 11.08 -13.84 14.62
C ASN A 101 12.11 -12.97 15.34
N PHE A 102 12.46 -11.82 14.76
CA PHE A 102 13.39 -10.87 15.37
C PHE A 102 12.92 -10.39 16.75
N ILE A 103 11.64 -10.06 16.90
CA ILE A 103 11.06 -9.64 18.19
C ILE A 103 11.16 -10.78 19.21
N CYS A 104 10.81 -12.01 18.85
CA CYS A 104 10.90 -13.16 19.73
C CYS A 104 12.35 -13.43 20.18
N GLU A 105 13.31 -13.37 19.28
CA GLU A 105 14.75 -13.52 19.60
C GLU A 105 15.20 -12.45 20.60
N LYS A 106 14.82 -11.17 20.39
CA LYS A 106 15.17 -10.07 21.30
C LYS A 106 14.54 -10.21 22.67
N ILE A 107 13.31 -10.69 22.75
CA ILE A 107 12.65 -10.98 24.04
C ILE A 107 13.41 -12.07 24.79
N ILE A 108 13.77 -13.18 24.14
CA ILE A 108 14.49 -14.32 24.74
C ILE A 108 15.89 -13.87 25.21
N GLU A 109 16.65 -13.15 24.38
CA GLU A 109 17.96 -12.62 24.74
C GLU A 109 17.87 -11.74 26.00
N THR A 110 16.89 -10.82 26.04
CA THR A 110 16.71 -9.90 27.17
C THR A 110 16.29 -10.64 28.45
N TYR A 111 15.45 -11.64 28.33
CA TYR A 111 15.03 -12.48 29.46
C TYR A 111 16.20 -13.27 30.04
N ASN A 112 16.99 -13.91 29.20
CA ASN A 112 18.17 -14.68 29.60
C ASN A 112 19.23 -13.78 30.26
N TYR A 113 19.49 -12.59 29.71
CA TYR A 113 20.43 -11.62 30.28
C TYR A 113 20.01 -11.21 31.72
N LYS A 114 18.74 -10.89 31.95
CA LYS A 114 18.23 -10.53 33.29
C LYS A 114 18.35 -11.66 34.31
N ASN A 115 18.19 -12.90 33.89
CA ASN A 115 18.32 -14.06 34.79
C ASN A 115 19.78 -14.42 35.12
N THR A 116 20.72 -14.09 34.25
CA THR A 116 22.16 -14.29 34.48
C THR A 116 22.74 -13.27 35.49
N GLN A 117 22.16 -12.07 35.53
CA GLN A 117 22.59 -11.01 36.46
C GLN A 117 22.04 -11.18 37.90
N LYS A 118 21.08 -12.10 38.13
CA LYS A 118 20.49 -12.38 39.43
C LYS A 118 21.16 -13.55 40.18
N LYS A 119 22.18 -14.14 39.63
CA LYS A 119 23.06 -15.12 40.28
C LYS A 119 24.34 -14.45 40.76
#